data_cf7bd234553ffa198a760267aa878f5e
#
_entry.id   cf7bd234553ffa198a760267aa878f5e
#
_cell.length_a   1.000
_cell.length_b   1.000
_cell.length_c   1.000
_cell.angle_alpha   90.00
_cell.angle_beta   90.00
_cell.angle_gamma   90.00
#
_symmetry.space_group_name_H-M   'P 1'
#
loop_
_entity.id
_entity.type
_entity.pdbx_description
1 polymer ?
#
loop_
_entity_poly.entity_id
_entity_poly.type
_entity_poly.pdbx_seq_one_letter_code
_entity_poly.pdbx_strand_id
1 'polypeptide(L)'
;MRAAAASFAEHGYERASLRDIAARANVTHAALLRHFATKDDLLLAALAQRDADDSELARRIIQSKVPKDQVLSTVLQEEFAHPDHLRNWLAITIAATSPTHPAHGFFIQRRDRMRDHFTNKKLDTTEDGDELTADDKVTMVMAMVDGLRIQFLLDPDRKTLHVLETLMRHIASPEEN
;
A
#
# COMPACT_ATOMS: atom_id res chain seq x y z
N MET A 1 11.40 -11.18 -5.84
CA MET A 1 10.30 -10.74 -4.97
C MET A 1 8.92 -10.84 -5.64
N ARG A 2 8.72 -10.30 -6.86
CA ARG A 2 7.40 -10.35 -7.55
C ARG A 2 6.81 -11.77 -7.67
N ALA A 3 7.61 -12.78 -8.01
CA ALA A 3 7.15 -14.17 -8.09
C ALA A 3 6.65 -14.71 -6.74
N ALA A 4 7.29 -14.33 -5.64
CA ALA A 4 6.86 -14.70 -4.29
C ALA A 4 5.53 -14.05 -3.93
N ALA A 5 5.40 -12.73 -4.10
CA ALA A 5 4.15 -12.00 -3.83
C ALA A 5 2.98 -12.58 -4.65
N ALA A 6 3.18 -12.85 -5.95
CA ALA A 6 2.16 -13.46 -6.80
C ALA A 6 1.76 -14.86 -6.31
N SER A 7 2.71 -15.71 -5.94
CA SER A 7 2.41 -17.04 -5.44
C SER A 7 1.65 -17.03 -4.12
N PHE A 8 2.01 -16.13 -3.20
CA PHE A 8 1.28 -15.96 -1.93
C PHE A 8 -0.14 -15.44 -2.15
N ALA A 9 -0.34 -14.54 -3.11
CA ALA A 9 -1.67 -14.02 -3.43
C ALA A 9 -2.57 -15.06 -4.11
N GLU A 10 -2.02 -15.86 -5.03
CA GLU A 10 -2.78 -16.85 -5.81
C GLU A 10 -3.18 -18.08 -4.97
N HIS A 11 -2.27 -18.55 -4.12
CA HIS A 11 -2.45 -19.82 -3.40
C HIS A 11 -2.74 -19.62 -1.91
N GLY A 12 -2.59 -18.41 -1.39
CA GLY A 12 -2.53 -18.12 0.04
C GLY A 12 -1.21 -18.54 0.68
N TYR A 13 -0.93 -18.00 1.86
CA TYR A 13 0.34 -18.27 2.56
C TYR A 13 0.55 -19.77 2.80
N GLU A 14 -0.46 -20.48 3.32
CA GLU A 14 -0.31 -21.90 3.74
C GLU A 14 0.09 -22.81 2.57
N ARG A 15 -0.57 -22.66 1.42
CA ARG A 15 -0.39 -23.54 0.26
C ARG A 15 0.74 -23.12 -0.68
N ALA A 16 1.27 -21.92 -0.54
CA ALA A 16 2.40 -21.46 -1.37
C ALA A 16 3.65 -22.31 -1.07
N SER A 17 4.29 -22.80 -2.13
CA SER A 17 5.46 -23.66 -2.09
C SER A 17 6.74 -22.90 -2.45
N LEU A 18 7.78 -22.99 -1.61
CA LEU A 18 9.09 -22.39 -1.91
C LEU A 18 9.73 -22.97 -3.19
N ARG A 19 9.42 -24.23 -3.54
CA ARG A 19 9.90 -24.84 -4.80
C ARG A 19 9.24 -24.19 -6.02
N ASP A 20 7.92 -23.98 -5.95
CA ASP A 20 7.17 -23.38 -7.08
C ASP A 20 7.53 -21.90 -7.20
N ILE A 21 7.74 -21.22 -6.10
CA ILE A 21 8.23 -19.82 -6.10
C ILE A 21 9.63 -19.75 -6.73
N ALA A 22 10.54 -20.66 -6.37
CA ALA A 22 11.88 -20.71 -6.95
C ALA A 22 11.82 -20.96 -8.48
N ALA A 23 11.02 -21.94 -8.92
CA ALA A 23 10.80 -22.24 -10.34
C ALA A 23 10.23 -21.01 -11.06
N ARG A 24 9.20 -20.36 -10.51
CA ARG A 24 8.58 -19.14 -11.06
C ARG A 24 9.55 -17.95 -11.15
N ALA A 25 10.49 -17.89 -10.20
CA ALA A 25 11.55 -16.87 -10.15
C ALA A 25 12.77 -17.22 -11.03
N ASN A 26 12.75 -18.37 -11.70
CA ASN A 26 13.86 -18.91 -12.48
C ASN A 26 15.17 -19.04 -11.68
N VAL A 27 15.05 -19.51 -10.43
CA VAL A 27 16.18 -19.84 -9.55
C VAL A 27 16.04 -21.25 -8.98
N THR A 28 17.12 -21.84 -8.52
CA THR A 28 17.03 -23.14 -7.84
C THR A 28 16.45 -22.99 -6.45
N HIS A 29 15.75 -24.01 -5.95
CA HIS A 29 15.24 -24.04 -4.57
C HIS A 29 16.37 -23.84 -3.54
N ALA A 30 17.55 -24.47 -3.78
CA ALA A 30 18.72 -24.29 -2.91
C ALA A 30 19.24 -22.84 -2.92
N ALA A 31 19.20 -22.16 -4.07
CA ALA A 31 19.57 -20.74 -4.14
C ALA A 31 18.57 -19.87 -3.35
N LEU A 32 17.26 -20.15 -3.45
CA LEU A 32 16.25 -19.43 -2.69
C LEU A 32 16.46 -19.59 -1.18
N LEU A 33 16.70 -20.83 -0.71
CA LEU A 33 16.92 -21.13 0.72
C LEU A 33 18.21 -20.53 1.29
N ARG A 34 19.21 -20.21 0.45
CA ARG A 34 20.39 -19.46 0.93
C ARG A 34 20.08 -18.02 1.29
N HIS A 35 19.05 -17.44 0.69
CA HIS A 35 18.65 -16.05 0.93
C HIS A 35 17.52 -15.93 1.96
N PHE A 36 16.63 -16.92 1.99
CA PHE A 36 15.45 -16.92 2.84
C PHE A 36 15.32 -18.27 3.54
N ALA A 37 15.64 -18.30 4.83
CA ALA A 37 15.65 -19.53 5.60
C ALA A 37 14.24 -20.14 5.74
N THR A 38 13.22 -19.30 5.80
CA THR A 38 11.82 -19.68 5.96
C THR A 38 10.90 -19.07 4.90
N LYS A 39 9.68 -19.60 4.84
CA LYS A 39 8.62 -19.03 4.00
C LYS A 39 8.19 -17.65 4.51
N ASP A 40 8.22 -17.43 5.82
CA ASP A 40 7.94 -16.15 6.46
C ASP A 40 8.97 -15.09 6.06
N ASP A 41 10.27 -15.43 6.09
CA ASP A 41 11.34 -14.53 5.68
C ASP A 41 11.15 -14.06 4.24
N LEU A 42 10.78 -14.99 3.35
CA LEU A 42 10.53 -14.65 1.94
C LEU A 42 9.29 -13.75 1.79
N LEU A 43 8.20 -14.05 2.50
CA LEU A 43 6.98 -13.24 2.48
C LEU A 43 7.27 -11.82 2.97
N LEU A 44 7.86 -11.68 4.16
CA LEU A 44 8.17 -10.38 4.75
C LEU A 44 9.15 -9.57 3.92
N ALA A 45 10.15 -10.23 3.33
CA ALA A 45 11.08 -9.56 2.41
C ALA A 45 10.40 -9.09 1.12
N ALA A 46 9.45 -9.87 0.58
CA ALA A 46 8.69 -9.45 -0.60
C ALA A 46 7.78 -8.25 -0.32
N LEU A 47 7.16 -8.21 0.85
CA LEU A 47 6.35 -7.07 1.31
C LEU A 47 7.20 -5.84 1.60
N ALA A 48 8.34 -6.00 2.27
CA ALA A 48 9.26 -4.90 2.57
C ALA A 48 9.83 -4.27 1.29
N GLN A 49 10.16 -5.07 0.28
CA GLN A 49 10.62 -4.56 -1.00
C GLN A 49 9.51 -3.75 -1.70
N ARG A 50 8.27 -4.22 -1.66
CA ARG A 50 7.15 -3.48 -2.23
C ARG A 50 6.91 -2.16 -1.49
N ASP A 51 6.94 -2.16 -0.16
CA ASP A 51 6.77 -0.96 0.66
C ASP A 51 7.87 0.09 0.40
N ALA A 52 9.12 -0.38 0.16
CA ALA A 52 10.22 0.48 -0.23
C ALA A 52 10.04 1.08 -1.64
N ASP A 53 9.58 0.27 -2.61
CA ASP A 53 9.29 0.71 -3.98
C ASP A 53 8.17 1.78 -3.98
N ASP A 54 7.10 1.56 -3.21
CA ASP A 54 5.97 2.51 -3.06
C ASP A 54 6.42 3.82 -2.40
N SER A 55 7.28 3.74 -1.38
CA SER A 55 7.85 4.91 -0.69
C SER A 55 8.74 5.73 -1.62
N GLU A 56 9.55 5.07 -2.44
CA GLU A 56 10.40 5.72 -3.44
C GLU A 56 9.59 6.37 -4.55
N LEU A 57 8.51 5.73 -4.99
CA LEU A 57 7.56 6.31 -5.94
C LEU A 57 6.93 7.59 -5.37
N ALA A 58 6.39 7.53 -4.15
CA ALA A 58 5.80 8.70 -3.50
C ALA A 58 6.81 9.84 -3.36
N ARG A 59 8.06 9.54 -2.98
CA ARG A 59 9.15 10.53 -2.88
C ARG A 59 9.42 11.21 -4.23
N ARG A 60 9.49 10.45 -5.33
CA ARG A 60 9.71 10.99 -6.69
C ARG A 60 8.55 11.90 -7.12
N ILE A 61 7.30 11.50 -6.86
CA ILE A 61 6.12 12.29 -7.17
C ILE A 61 6.15 13.62 -6.40
N ILE A 62 6.44 13.59 -5.10
CA ILE A 62 6.57 14.81 -4.29
C ILE A 62 7.66 15.74 -4.85
N GLN A 63 8.79 15.20 -5.29
CA GLN A 63 9.88 15.99 -5.87
C GLN A 63 9.57 16.55 -7.26
N SER A 64 8.64 15.96 -8.00
CA SER A 64 8.23 16.43 -9.35
C SER A 64 7.31 17.66 -9.34
N LYS A 65 7.06 18.24 -8.15
CA LYS A 65 6.21 19.44 -7.96
C LYS A 65 4.74 19.25 -8.37
N VAL A 66 4.24 18.02 -8.31
CA VAL A 66 2.80 17.76 -8.41
C VAL A 66 2.09 18.49 -7.26
N PRO A 67 0.93 19.13 -7.49
CA PRO A 67 0.13 19.76 -6.43
C PRO A 67 -0.11 18.81 -5.26
N LYS A 68 -0.05 19.32 -4.03
CA LYS A 68 -0.11 18.49 -2.82
C LYS A 68 -1.40 17.65 -2.73
N ASP A 69 -2.51 18.20 -3.17
CA ASP A 69 -3.82 17.52 -3.24
C ASP A 69 -3.86 16.39 -4.30
N GLN A 70 -2.94 16.40 -5.27
CA GLN A 70 -2.85 15.39 -6.33
C GLN A 70 -1.77 14.34 -6.10
N VAL A 71 -0.96 14.44 -5.05
CA VAL A 71 0.12 13.46 -4.79
C VAL A 71 -0.42 12.05 -4.63
N LEU A 72 -1.46 11.86 -3.81
CA LEU A 72 -2.05 10.54 -3.58
C LEU A 72 -2.77 9.98 -4.81
N SER A 73 -3.49 10.81 -5.56
CA SER A 73 -4.14 10.36 -6.79
C SER A 73 -3.12 9.95 -7.84
N THR A 74 -1.98 10.66 -7.93
CA THR A 74 -0.87 10.30 -8.82
C THR A 74 -0.21 8.98 -8.41
N VAL A 75 0.00 8.74 -7.11
CA VAL A 75 0.51 7.45 -6.60
C VAL A 75 -0.45 6.31 -6.97
N LEU A 76 -1.76 6.49 -6.76
CA LEU A 76 -2.75 5.47 -7.12
C LEU A 76 -2.82 5.24 -8.63
N GLN A 77 -2.67 6.28 -9.44
CA GLN A 77 -2.65 6.15 -10.90
C GLN A 77 -1.50 5.25 -11.37
N GLU A 78 -0.31 5.39 -10.77
CA GLU A 78 0.83 4.52 -11.04
C GLU A 78 0.57 3.07 -10.56
N GLU A 79 -0.06 2.88 -9.40
CA GLU A 79 -0.46 1.54 -8.95
C GLU A 79 -1.48 0.90 -9.92
N PHE A 80 -2.44 1.67 -10.43
CA PHE A 80 -3.48 1.22 -11.36
C PHE A 80 -2.94 0.83 -12.73
N ALA A 81 -1.76 1.32 -13.11
CA ALA A 81 -1.05 0.84 -14.30
C ALA A 81 -0.59 -0.63 -14.17
N HIS A 82 -0.61 -1.19 -12.94
CA HIS A 82 -0.16 -2.56 -12.65
C HIS A 82 -1.21 -3.35 -11.84
N PRO A 83 -2.41 -3.64 -12.42
CA PRO A 83 -3.54 -4.22 -11.68
C PRO A 83 -3.23 -5.57 -11.04
N ASP A 84 -2.38 -6.40 -11.64
CA ASP A 84 -2.00 -7.69 -11.04
C ASP A 84 -1.15 -7.52 -9.78
N HIS A 85 -0.26 -6.53 -9.75
CA HIS A 85 0.50 -6.21 -8.55
C HIS A 85 -0.41 -5.68 -7.44
N LEU A 86 -1.38 -4.83 -7.79
CA LEU A 86 -2.37 -4.30 -6.86
C LEU A 86 -3.25 -5.43 -6.29
N ARG A 87 -3.74 -6.34 -7.16
CA ARG A 87 -4.54 -7.51 -6.74
C ARG A 87 -3.78 -8.38 -5.75
N ASN A 88 -2.51 -8.69 -6.06
CA ASN A 88 -1.65 -9.49 -5.18
C ASN A 88 -1.44 -8.82 -3.82
N TRP A 89 -1.21 -7.51 -3.81
CA TRP A 89 -1.06 -6.75 -2.59
C TRP A 89 -2.32 -6.81 -1.71
N LEU A 90 -3.49 -6.53 -2.30
CA LEU A 90 -4.77 -6.55 -1.58
C LEU A 90 -5.10 -7.95 -1.07
N ALA A 91 -4.85 -9.00 -1.85
CA ALA A 91 -5.08 -10.38 -1.41
C ALA A 91 -4.27 -10.72 -0.15
N ILE A 92 -2.98 -10.36 -0.12
CA ILE A 92 -2.13 -10.58 1.05
C ILE A 92 -2.56 -9.67 2.22
N THR A 93 -2.92 -8.41 1.94
CA THR A 93 -3.41 -7.47 2.97
C THR A 93 -4.66 -8.01 3.66
N ILE A 94 -5.63 -8.50 2.87
CA ILE A 94 -6.87 -9.09 3.42
C ILE A 94 -6.56 -10.35 4.22
N ALA A 95 -5.71 -11.26 3.73
CA ALA A 95 -5.31 -12.45 4.47
C ALA A 95 -4.63 -12.08 5.81
N ALA A 96 -3.81 -11.04 5.81
CA ALA A 96 -3.08 -10.55 6.97
C ALA A 96 -3.96 -9.83 8.01
N THR A 97 -5.27 -9.65 7.78
CA THR A 97 -6.21 -9.21 8.83
C THR A 97 -6.37 -10.26 9.93
N SER A 98 -6.09 -11.54 9.63
CA SER A 98 -5.98 -12.58 10.64
C SER A 98 -4.75 -12.35 11.52
N PRO A 99 -4.89 -12.28 12.88
CA PRO A 99 -3.75 -12.10 13.78
C PRO A 99 -2.70 -13.21 13.72
N THR A 100 -3.08 -14.39 13.24
CA THR A 100 -2.17 -15.55 13.10
C THR A 100 -1.39 -15.55 11.78
N HIS A 101 -1.70 -14.66 10.86
CA HIS A 101 -0.99 -14.58 9.57
C HIS A 101 0.40 -13.95 9.75
N PRO A 102 1.48 -14.52 9.17
CA PRO A 102 2.85 -14.02 9.37
C PRO A 102 3.05 -12.55 9.01
N ALA A 103 2.28 -12.04 8.05
CA ALA A 103 2.35 -10.63 7.64
C ALA A 103 1.48 -9.68 8.49
N HIS A 104 0.75 -10.16 9.50
CA HIS A 104 -0.14 -9.30 10.31
C HIS A 104 0.61 -8.11 10.93
N GLY A 105 1.71 -8.39 11.63
CA GLY A 105 2.52 -7.34 12.26
C GLY A 105 3.14 -6.36 11.27
N PHE A 106 3.52 -6.83 10.07
CA PHE A 106 4.01 -5.96 9.01
C PHE A 106 2.97 -4.90 8.59
N PHE A 107 1.72 -5.31 8.35
CA PHE A 107 0.68 -4.39 7.92
C PHE A 107 0.25 -3.42 9.04
N ILE A 108 0.24 -3.86 10.30
CA ILE A 108 0.01 -2.94 11.43
C ILE A 108 1.07 -1.85 11.44
N GLN A 109 2.36 -2.23 11.50
CA GLN A 109 3.46 -1.27 11.52
C GLN A 109 3.48 -0.35 10.30
N ARG A 110 3.13 -0.86 9.11
CA ARG A 110 3.02 -0.04 7.91
C ARG A 110 1.92 1.02 8.04
N ARG A 111 0.74 0.64 8.57
CA ARG A 111 -0.37 1.58 8.82
C ARG A 111 0.02 2.64 9.84
N ASP A 112 0.69 2.26 10.92
CA ASP A 112 1.16 3.20 11.94
C ASP A 112 2.14 4.21 11.34
N ARG A 113 3.14 3.76 10.55
CA ARG A 113 4.07 4.68 9.84
C ARG A 113 3.35 5.63 8.88
N MET A 114 2.34 5.15 8.15
CA MET A 114 1.54 6.01 7.28
C MET A 114 0.75 7.03 8.08
N ARG A 115 0.11 6.62 9.17
CA ARG A 115 -0.63 7.49 10.09
C ARG A 115 0.27 8.60 10.63
N ASP A 116 1.41 8.25 11.20
CA ASP A 116 2.39 9.20 11.73
C ASP A 116 2.86 10.20 10.67
N HIS A 117 3.12 9.72 9.45
CA HIS A 117 3.56 10.57 8.35
C HIS A 117 2.50 11.62 7.97
N PHE A 118 1.23 11.23 7.92
CA PHE A 118 0.15 12.15 7.57
C PHE A 118 -0.19 13.08 8.72
N THR A 119 -0.26 12.60 9.97
CA THR A 119 -0.56 13.39 11.15
C THR A 119 0.50 14.48 11.37
N ASN A 120 1.79 14.12 11.33
CA ASN A 120 2.88 15.05 11.66
C ASN A 120 3.19 16.10 10.57
N LYS A 121 2.69 15.97 9.36
CA LYS A 121 3.13 16.84 8.25
C LYS A 121 2.04 17.58 7.49
N LYS A 122 0.77 17.17 7.57
CA LYS A 122 -0.21 17.65 6.57
C LYS A 122 -1.63 17.90 7.09
N LEU A 123 -2.03 17.35 8.20
CA LEU A 123 -3.41 17.42 8.68
C LEU A 123 -3.53 18.03 10.09
N ASP A 124 -2.43 18.59 10.59
CA ASP A 124 -2.33 19.15 11.96
C ASP A 124 -2.88 20.59 12.02
N THR A 125 -4.09 20.77 11.55
CA THR A 125 -4.81 22.01 11.76
C THR A 125 -6.24 21.69 12.16
N THR A 126 -6.43 21.44 13.41
CA THR A 126 -7.73 21.66 14.05
C THR A 126 -7.89 23.16 14.23
N GLU A 127 -8.58 23.83 13.31
CA GLU A 127 -9.18 25.12 13.66
C GLU A 127 -10.18 24.87 14.80
N ASP A 128 -10.26 25.79 15.78
CA ASP A 128 -11.27 25.75 16.83
C ASP A 128 -12.66 25.65 16.18
N GLY A 129 -13.29 24.47 16.24
CA GLY A 129 -14.60 24.20 15.65
C GLY A 129 -14.63 23.05 14.61
N ASP A 130 -13.50 22.45 14.23
CA ASP A 130 -13.49 21.25 13.37
C ASP A 130 -13.88 20.01 14.21
N GLU A 131 -14.97 19.31 13.82
CA GLU A 131 -15.44 18.10 14.50
C GLU A 131 -14.49 16.91 14.29
N LEU A 132 -13.60 16.94 13.26
CA LEU A 132 -12.70 15.86 12.91
C LEU A 132 -11.27 16.14 13.38
N THR A 133 -10.73 15.21 14.16
CA THR A 133 -9.32 15.23 14.55
C THR A 133 -8.40 14.95 13.36
N ALA A 134 -7.11 15.28 13.47
CA ALA A 134 -6.11 14.90 12.48
C ALA A 134 -6.09 13.36 12.22
N ASP A 135 -6.28 12.58 13.27
CA ASP A 135 -6.35 11.11 13.17
C ASP A 135 -7.60 10.63 12.43
N ASP A 136 -8.74 11.27 12.62
CA ASP A 136 -9.97 10.98 11.86
C ASP A 136 -9.78 11.29 10.38
N LYS A 137 -9.16 12.41 10.04
CA LYS A 137 -8.84 12.80 8.66
C LYS A 137 -7.91 11.77 7.99
N VAL A 138 -6.86 11.33 8.70
CA VAL A 138 -5.97 10.25 8.21
C VAL A 138 -6.74 8.96 7.99
N THR A 139 -7.60 8.58 8.92
CA THR A 139 -8.43 7.37 8.82
C THR A 139 -9.34 7.43 7.59
N MET A 140 -9.96 8.57 7.31
CA MET A 140 -10.78 8.77 6.11
C MET A 140 -9.97 8.62 4.82
N VAL A 141 -8.78 9.22 4.76
CA VAL A 141 -7.89 9.09 3.58
C VAL A 141 -7.49 7.64 3.36
N MET A 142 -7.06 6.95 4.41
CA MET A 142 -6.64 5.54 4.30
C MET A 142 -7.80 4.65 3.85
N ALA A 143 -9.00 4.83 4.42
CA ALA A 143 -10.18 4.09 4.04
C ALA A 143 -10.59 4.35 2.58
N MET A 144 -10.50 5.62 2.13
CA MET A 144 -10.78 5.97 0.74
C MET A 144 -9.77 5.35 -0.22
N VAL A 145 -8.48 5.40 0.09
CA VAL A 145 -7.42 4.80 -0.73
C VAL A 145 -7.63 3.29 -0.88
N ASP A 146 -7.90 2.58 0.22
CA ASP A 146 -8.17 1.14 0.18
C ASP A 146 -9.45 0.84 -0.64
N GLY A 147 -10.51 1.64 -0.46
CA GLY A 147 -11.76 1.52 -1.22
C GLY A 147 -11.57 1.78 -2.72
N LEU A 148 -10.82 2.80 -3.11
CA LEU A 148 -10.56 3.14 -4.51
C LEU A 148 -9.76 2.05 -5.22
N ARG A 149 -8.81 1.42 -4.55
CA ARG A 149 -8.07 0.26 -5.08
C ARG A 149 -9.00 -0.90 -5.42
N ILE A 150 -9.94 -1.22 -4.53
CA ILE A 150 -10.93 -2.28 -4.75
C ILE A 150 -11.88 -1.90 -5.89
N GLN A 151 -12.40 -0.67 -5.89
CA GLN A 151 -13.29 -0.19 -6.95
C GLN A 151 -12.64 -0.23 -8.32
N PHE A 152 -11.37 0.19 -8.43
CA PHE A 152 -10.62 0.11 -9.67
C PHE A 152 -10.46 -1.33 -10.18
N LEU A 153 -10.18 -2.30 -9.31
CA LEU A 153 -10.06 -3.70 -9.73
C LEU A 153 -11.40 -4.33 -10.17
N LEU A 154 -12.52 -3.80 -9.69
CA LEU A 154 -13.87 -4.24 -10.08
C LEU A 154 -14.34 -3.55 -11.37
N ASP A 155 -14.01 -2.29 -11.57
CA ASP A 155 -14.45 -1.46 -12.70
C ASP A 155 -13.33 -0.46 -13.08
N PRO A 156 -12.35 -0.90 -13.89
CA PRO A 156 -11.19 -0.08 -14.27
C PRO A 156 -11.54 1.17 -15.09
N ASP A 157 -12.69 1.17 -15.76
CA ASP A 157 -13.11 2.29 -16.62
C ASP A 157 -13.71 3.44 -15.82
N ARG A 158 -14.08 3.19 -14.57
CA ARG A 158 -14.67 4.19 -13.68
C ARG A 158 -13.61 5.15 -13.15
N LYS A 159 -13.66 6.39 -13.61
CA LYS A 159 -12.76 7.45 -13.15
C LYS A 159 -13.19 7.94 -11.76
N THR A 160 -12.44 7.53 -10.72
CA THR A 160 -12.79 7.84 -9.31
C THR A 160 -11.72 8.66 -8.59
N LEU A 161 -10.52 8.81 -9.15
CA LEU A 161 -9.40 9.49 -8.47
C LEU A 161 -9.68 10.96 -8.14
N HIS A 162 -10.50 11.65 -8.95
CA HIS A 162 -10.91 13.04 -8.66
C HIS A 162 -11.65 13.19 -7.31
N VAL A 163 -12.27 12.12 -6.82
CA VAL A 163 -12.96 12.14 -5.51
C VAL A 163 -11.92 12.23 -4.39
N LEU A 164 -10.79 11.51 -4.53
CA LEU A 164 -9.67 11.61 -3.58
C LEU A 164 -9.05 13.01 -3.60
N GLU A 165 -8.81 13.59 -4.77
CA GLU A 165 -8.28 14.95 -4.90
C GLU A 165 -9.21 15.98 -4.24
N THR A 166 -10.52 15.80 -4.42
CA THR A 166 -11.51 16.66 -3.79
C THR A 166 -11.48 16.53 -2.26
N LEU A 167 -11.43 15.29 -1.75
CA LEU A 167 -11.27 15.07 -0.30
C LEU A 167 -9.99 15.74 0.20
N MET A 168 -8.86 15.52 -0.46
CA MET A 168 -7.58 16.09 -0.03
C MET A 168 -7.60 17.62 0.05
N ARG A 169 -8.26 18.29 -0.88
CA ARG A 169 -8.45 19.76 -0.81
C ARG A 169 -9.28 20.23 0.37
N HIS A 170 -10.24 19.41 0.83
CA HIS A 170 -11.12 19.78 1.94
C HIS A 170 -10.53 19.49 3.31
N ILE A 171 -9.63 18.50 3.42
CA ILE A 171 -9.05 18.08 4.70
C ILE A 171 -7.63 18.61 4.92
N ALA A 172 -6.91 18.97 3.83
CA ALA A 172 -5.65 19.68 3.95
C ALA A 172 -5.95 21.16 4.24
N SER A 173 -5.26 21.73 5.23
CA SER A 173 -5.42 23.14 5.54
C SER A 173 -5.13 24.03 4.34
N PRO A 174 -5.86 25.13 4.15
CA PRO A 174 -5.43 26.14 3.22
C PRO A 174 -4.05 26.65 3.67
N GLU A 175 -3.04 26.53 2.79
CA GLU A 175 -1.78 27.24 3.03
C GLU A 175 -2.09 28.72 3.06
N GLU A 176 -1.65 29.41 4.12
CA GLU A 176 -1.54 30.86 4.09
C GLU A 176 -0.70 31.26 2.87
N ASN A 177 -1.32 32.03 1.99
CA ASN A 177 -0.66 32.72 0.87
C ASN A 177 0.23 33.84 1.40
#